data_a51ac01fbd3af9b6333cb766367ecb6c
#
_entry.id   a51ac01fbd3af9b6333cb766367ecb6c
#
_cell.length_a   1.000
_cell.length_b   1.000
_cell.length_c   1.000
_cell.angle_alpha   90.00
_cell.angle_beta   90.00
_cell.angle_gamma   90.00
#
_symmetry.space_group_name_H-M   'P 1'
#
loop_
_entity.id
_entity.type
_entity.pdbx_description
1 polymer ?
#
loop_
_entity_poly.entity_id
_entity_poly.type
_entity_poly.pdbx_seq_one_letter_code
_entity_poly.pdbx_strand_id
1 'polypeptide(L)'
;MRRWATEGVRVQMCVTSPPYFGLRDYGHEGQIGLEQTPEDYIAAMVEVFRCVRDVLADDGTLWLNIGDSYANGGRKTRDKLAQRGMDTRPADPVWIKPKDLIGIPWMLAFALRADGWYLRQDIIWHKPNPMPESVRDRCTKAHEYVFLLSKSERYFIDPEGMQEKAIGGTPGNTKPTKGGRAYEDGAREHRTAANLHNVGARETRNRRSVWTVATRPYKGAHFATFPPALIEPCILAGSRPGDIVLDPFMGSGTTAQVALQHGRQYLGCELNPNYETLQTERIAGALK
;
A
#
# COMPACT_ATOMS: atom_id res chain seq x y z
N MET A 1 -18.92 1.27 7.03
CA MET A 1 -18.94 1.00 5.59
C MET A 1 -20.25 0.36 5.12
N ARG A 2 -20.76 -0.74 5.71
CA ARG A 2 -22.04 -1.39 5.27
C ARG A 2 -23.20 -0.39 5.21
N ARG A 3 -23.35 0.48 6.22
CA ARG A 3 -24.36 1.56 6.21
C ARG A 3 -24.15 2.53 5.02
N TRP A 4 -22.91 2.94 4.73
CA TRP A 4 -22.62 3.81 3.59
C TRP A 4 -23.00 3.17 2.25
N ALA A 5 -22.79 1.85 2.11
CA ALA A 5 -23.20 1.13 0.92
C ALA A 5 -24.72 1.18 0.71
N THR A 6 -25.52 0.99 1.79
CA THR A 6 -27.00 1.08 1.73
C THR A 6 -27.49 2.50 1.50
N GLU A 7 -26.76 3.51 1.94
CA GLU A 7 -27.04 4.94 1.70
C GLU A 7 -26.59 5.43 0.32
N GLY A 8 -26.00 4.55 -0.50
CA GLY A 8 -25.57 4.88 -1.86
C GLY A 8 -24.27 5.68 -1.93
N VAL A 9 -23.50 5.77 -0.84
CA VAL A 9 -22.19 6.43 -0.84
C VAL A 9 -21.26 5.73 -1.81
N ARG A 10 -20.53 6.51 -2.62
CA ARG A 10 -19.48 6.01 -3.54
C ARG A 10 -18.20 6.76 -3.31
N VAL A 11 -17.11 6.01 -3.22
CA VAL A 11 -15.73 6.53 -3.09
C VAL A 11 -14.93 6.13 -4.32
N GLN A 12 -14.04 7.01 -4.80
CA GLN A 12 -13.26 6.74 -6.01
C GLN A 12 -12.10 5.79 -5.74
N MET A 13 -11.48 5.90 -4.58
CA MET A 13 -10.37 5.05 -4.23
C MET A 13 -10.31 4.78 -2.72
N CYS A 14 -9.59 3.72 -2.37
CA CYS A 14 -9.17 3.44 -1.01
C CYS A 14 -7.65 3.41 -0.94
N VAL A 15 -7.05 4.07 0.05
CA VAL A 15 -5.64 3.92 0.39
C VAL A 15 -5.52 3.72 1.89
N THR A 16 -4.86 2.62 2.30
CA THR A 16 -4.90 2.21 3.70
C THR A 16 -3.72 1.33 4.10
N SER A 17 -3.46 1.28 5.41
CA SER A 17 -2.56 0.32 6.05
C SER A 17 -3.28 -0.30 7.25
N PRO A 18 -3.74 -1.55 7.13
CA PRO A 18 -4.42 -2.22 8.24
C PRO A 18 -3.48 -2.52 9.40
N PRO A 19 -4.00 -2.87 10.58
CA PRO A 19 -3.21 -3.47 11.65
C PRO A 19 -2.50 -4.72 11.14
N TYR A 20 -1.19 -4.82 11.41
CA TYR A 20 -0.40 -5.99 10.97
C TYR A 20 -0.60 -7.17 11.91
N PHE A 21 -0.63 -8.37 11.35
CA PHE A 21 -0.81 -9.60 12.10
C PHE A 21 0.21 -9.76 13.23
N GLY A 22 -0.28 -9.92 14.45
CA GLY A 22 0.52 -10.18 15.65
C GLY A 22 1.49 -9.07 16.04
N LEU A 23 1.36 -7.86 15.48
CA LEU A 23 2.33 -6.79 15.75
C LEU A 23 1.99 -5.96 16.97
N ARG A 24 0.71 -5.65 17.18
CA ARG A 24 0.29 -4.71 18.23
C ARG A 24 -1.08 -5.03 18.79
N ASP A 25 -1.19 -4.86 20.10
CA ASP A 25 -2.45 -4.74 20.80
C ASP A 25 -2.77 -3.25 20.97
N TYR A 26 -3.90 -2.83 20.41
CA TYR A 26 -4.43 -1.47 20.53
C TYR A 26 -5.37 -1.33 21.75
N GLY A 27 -5.63 -2.42 22.46
CA GLY A 27 -6.44 -2.44 23.68
C GLY A 27 -7.94 -2.21 23.44
N HIS A 28 -8.45 -2.52 22.26
CA HIS A 28 -9.86 -2.38 21.92
C HIS A 28 -10.48 -3.71 21.54
N GLU A 29 -11.65 -3.99 22.11
CA GLU A 29 -12.45 -5.14 21.71
C GLU A 29 -12.82 -5.03 20.21
N GLY A 30 -12.72 -6.14 19.49
CA GLY A 30 -12.99 -6.19 18.04
C GLY A 30 -11.88 -5.64 17.16
N GLN A 31 -10.70 -5.33 17.72
CA GLN A 31 -9.53 -5.00 16.88
C GLN A 31 -9.12 -6.20 16.00
N ILE A 32 -8.62 -5.89 14.81
CA ILE A 32 -8.01 -6.84 13.88
C ILE A 32 -6.50 -6.85 14.12
N GLY A 33 -5.84 -8.01 13.89
CA GLY A 33 -4.39 -8.20 13.99
C GLY A 33 -3.96 -9.09 15.15
N LEU A 34 -4.90 -9.58 15.99
CA LEU A 34 -4.65 -10.50 17.10
C LEU A 34 -5.37 -11.85 16.92
N GLU A 35 -5.73 -12.20 15.72
CA GLU A 35 -6.36 -13.49 15.39
C GLU A 35 -5.42 -14.64 15.74
N GLN A 36 -5.99 -15.82 15.99
CA GLN A 36 -5.23 -16.99 16.42
C GLN A 36 -4.31 -17.53 15.31
N THR A 37 -4.71 -17.38 14.06
CA THR A 37 -3.95 -17.84 12.90
C THR A 37 -3.83 -16.77 11.82
N PRO A 38 -2.80 -16.83 10.97
CA PRO A 38 -2.71 -15.96 9.79
C PRO A 38 -3.93 -16.08 8.87
N GLU A 39 -4.51 -17.30 8.76
CA GLU A 39 -5.70 -17.56 7.95
C GLU A 39 -6.93 -16.83 8.48
N ASP A 40 -7.13 -16.81 9.80
CA ASP A 40 -8.23 -16.09 10.44
C ASP A 40 -8.08 -14.59 10.22
N TYR A 41 -6.85 -14.07 10.35
CA TYR A 41 -6.54 -12.68 10.04
C TYR A 41 -6.85 -12.34 8.56
N ILE A 42 -6.41 -13.19 7.62
CA ILE A 42 -6.69 -13.00 6.20
C ILE A 42 -8.20 -13.03 5.93
N ALA A 43 -8.94 -13.94 6.55
CA ALA A 43 -10.40 -14.00 6.42
C ALA A 43 -11.07 -12.72 6.93
N ALA A 44 -10.66 -12.23 8.10
CA ALA A 44 -11.17 -10.97 8.65
C ALA A 44 -10.86 -9.77 7.72
N MET A 45 -9.66 -9.72 7.16
CA MET A 45 -9.27 -8.68 6.21
C MET A 45 -10.08 -8.74 4.91
N VAL A 46 -10.34 -9.93 4.37
CA VAL A 46 -11.19 -10.11 3.17
C VAL A 46 -12.59 -9.53 3.44
N GLU A 47 -13.18 -9.77 4.61
CA GLU A 47 -14.49 -9.21 4.96
C GLU A 47 -14.47 -7.66 5.01
N VAL A 48 -13.40 -7.06 5.54
CA VAL A 48 -13.25 -5.60 5.52
C VAL A 48 -13.17 -5.09 4.08
N PHE A 49 -12.37 -5.73 3.22
CA PHE A 49 -12.20 -5.29 1.84
C PHE A 49 -13.40 -5.58 0.95
N ARG A 50 -14.27 -6.53 1.29
CA ARG A 50 -15.60 -6.66 0.69
C ARG A 50 -16.44 -5.40 0.97
N CYS A 51 -16.46 -4.92 2.23
CA CYS A 51 -17.16 -3.68 2.56
C CYS A 51 -16.55 -2.45 1.86
N VAL A 52 -15.23 -2.43 1.62
CA VAL A 52 -14.59 -1.40 0.79
C VAL A 52 -15.10 -1.49 -0.65
N ARG A 53 -15.12 -2.70 -1.23
CA ARG A 53 -15.58 -2.94 -2.60
C ARG A 53 -17.02 -2.51 -2.83
N ASP A 54 -17.89 -2.68 -1.83
CA ASP A 54 -19.31 -2.30 -1.90
C ASP A 54 -19.51 -0.79 -2.04
N VAL A 55 -18.66 0.03 -1.44
CA VAL A 55 -18.69 1.50 -1.52
C VAL A 55 -17.81 2.07 -2.61
N LEU A 56 -16.89 1.27 -3.17
CA LEU A 56 -15.97 1.71 -4.21
C LEU A 56 -16.69 1.90 -5.54
N ALA A 57 -16.37 2.96 -6.28
CA ALA A 57 -16.79 3.15 -7.66
C ALA A 57 -16.40 1.96 -8.53
N ASP A 58 -17.11 1.71 -9.64
CA ASP A 58 -16.86 0.53 -10.47
C ASP A 58 -15.49 0.57 -11.16
N ASP A 59 -14.97 1.76 -11.41
CA ASP A 59 -13.62 2.01 -11.90
C ASP A 59 -12.60 2.33 -10.78
N GLY A 60 -12.99 2.11 -9.52
CA GLY A 60 -12.21 2.47 -8.35
C GLY A 60 -11.04 1.54 -8.05
N THR A 61 -10.07 2.04 -7.28
CA THR A 61 -8.84 1.34 -6.92
C THR A 61 -8.64 1.25 -5.41
N LEU A 62 -7.94 0.18 -4.99
CA LEU A 62 -7.46 -0.03 -3.62
C LEU A 62 -5.93 -0.05 -3.62
N TRP A 63 -5.33 0.78 -2.78
CA TRP A 63 -3.89 0.85 -2.53
C TRP A 63 -3.63 0.40 -1.10
N LEU A 64 -3.09 -0.80 -0.96
CA LEU A 64 -2.95 -1.50 0.31
C LEU A 64 -1.50 -1.58 0.74
N ASN A 65 -1.10 -0.78 1.74
CA ASN A 65 0.20 -0.92 2.39
C ASN A 65 0.14 -2.00 3.48
N ILE A 66 1.04 -2.96 3.41
CA ILE A 66 1.12 -4.03 4.40
C ILE A 66 2.55 -4.57 4.54
N GLY A 67 2.96 -4.80 5.78
CA GLY A 67 4.22 -5.43 6.13
C GLY A 67 4.05 -6.90 6.51
N ASP A 68 5.16 -7.62 6.48
CA ASP A 68 5.23 -9.02 6.85
C ASP A 68 5.98 -9.20 8.16
N SER A 69 5.80 -10.34 8.80
CA SER A 69 6.44 -10.70 10.06
C SER A 69 6.99 -12.12 10.03
N TYR A 70 7.81 -12.45 11.03
CA TYR A 70 8.43 -13.76 11.17
C TYR A 70 7.77 -14.55 12.29
N ALA A 71 7.69 -15.86 12.14
CA ALA A 71 7.25 -16.78 13.16
C ALA A 71 8.20 -16.75 14.37
N ASN A 72 7.63 -16.68 15.57
CA ASN A 72 8.38 -16.54 16.84
C ASN A 72 8.94 -17.86 17.39
N GLY A 73 8.47 -18.99 16.87
CA GLY A 73 8.86 -20.31 17.37
C GLY A 73 8.40 -20.59 18.79
N GLY A 74 7.25 -20.04 19.19
CA GLY A 74 6.71 -20.25 20.53
C GLY A 74 7.56 -19.65 21.66
N ARG A 75 8.39 -18.63 21.37
CA ARG A 75 9.12 -17.93 22.42
C ARG A 75 8.12 -17.37 23.42
N LYS A 76 8.16 -17.91 24.65
CA LYS A 76 7.45 -17.28 25.77
C LYS A 76 7.91 -15.83 25.82
N THR A 77 6.95 -14.93 25.67
CA THR A 77 7.16 -13.50 25.83
C THR A 77 7.97 -13.26 27.10
N ARG A 78 9.09 -12.58 27.02
CA ARG A 78 9.74 -12.09 28.24
C ARG A 78 8.77 -11.10 28.85
N ASP A 79 8.35 -11.32 30.09
CA ASP A 79 7.36 -10.52 30.84
C ASP A 79 7.53 -9.01 30.68
N LYS A 80 8.77 -8.54 30.46
CA LYS A 80 9.09 -7.11 30.21
C LYS A 80 8.67 -6.58 28.85
N LEU A 81 8.47 -7.43 27.82
CA LEU A 81 8.00 -7.01 26.49
C LEU A 81 6.47 -7.04 26.44
N ALA A 82 5.84 -8.01 27.11
CA ALA A 82 4.39 -8.04 27.30
C ALA A 82 3.90 -6.80 28.03
N GLN A 83 4.60 -6.37 29.08
CA GLN A 83 4.28 -5.12 29.82
C GLN A 83 4.38 -3.85 28.96
N ARG A 84 5.05 -3.91 27.80
CA ARG A 84 5.16 -2.80 26.84
C ARG A 84 4.19 -2.92 25.68
N GLY A 85 3.26 -3.87 25.69
CA GLY A 85 2.31 -4.11 24.59
C GLY A 85 2.99 -4.49 23.26
N MET A 86 4.23 -5.00 23.31
CA MET A 86 5.05 -5.21 22.10
C MET A 86 5.07 -6.66 21.60
N ASP A 87 4.45 -7.60 22.30
CA ASP A 87 4.45 -9.01 21.90
C ASP A 87 3.19 -9.71 22.39
N THR A 88 2.13 -9.52 21.65
CA THR A 88 0.81 -10.11 21.91
C THR A 88 0.47 -11.23 20.93
N ARG A 89 1.47 -11.69 20.17
CA ARG A 89 1.22 -12.71 19.15
C ARG A 89 0.72 -14.01 19.75
N PRO A 90 -0.35 -14.60 19.16
CA PRO A 90 -0.73 -15.97 19.45
C PRO A 90 0.41 -16.96 19.09
N ALA A 91 0.32 -18.17 19.57
CA ALA A 91 1.27 -19.22 19.19
C ALA A 91 1.26 -19.43 17.68
N ASP A 92 2.44 -19.60 17.08
CA ASP A 92 2.53 -19.86 15.63
C ASP A 92 1.75 -21.14 15.28
N PRO A 93 1.01 -21.17 14.16
CA PRO A 93 0.35 -22.38 13.68
C PRO A 93 1.32 -23.53 13.45
N VAL A 94 0.86 -24.76 13.61
CA VAL A 94 1.69 -25.98 13.51
C VAL A 94 2.44 -26.10 12.17
N TRP A 95 1.90 -25.53 11.10
CA TRP A 95 2.51 -25.57 9.75
C TRP A 95 3.60 -24.54 9.53
N ILE A 96 3.70 -23.49 10.40
CA ILE A 96 4.76 -22.49 10.33
C ILE A 96 5.91 -22.92 11.25
N LYS A 97 7.08 -23.03 10.69
CA LYS A 97 8.28 -23.35 11.47
C LYS A 97 8.85 -22.10 12.14
N PRO A 98 9.50 -22.24 13.30
CA PRO A 98 10.23 -21.14 13.90
C PRO A 98 11.16 -20.45 12.91
N LYS A 99 11.14 -19.10 12.87
CA LYS A 99 11.89 -18.22 11.98
C LYS A 99 11.36 -18.14 10.52
N ASP A 100 10.33 -18.87 10.14
CA ASP A 100 9.74 -18.69 8.82
C ASP A 100 9.22 -17.26 8.67
N LEU A 101 9.37 -16.70 7.48
CA LEU A 101 8.64 -15.52 7.05
C LEU A 101 7.19 -15.96 6.80
N ILE A 102 6.22 -15.30 7.47
CA ILE A 102 4.81 -15.77 7.42
C ILE A 102 4.19 -15.58 6.03
N GLY A 103 4.51 -14.48 5.34
CA GLY A 103 4.02 -14.22 4.00
C GLY A 103 2.67 -13.47 3.97
N ILE A 104 2.27 -12.84 5.07
CA ILE A 104 0.98 -12.12 5.20
C ILE A 104 0.66 -11.23 4.00
N PRO A 105 1.58 -10.38 3.46
CA PRO A 105 1.25 -9.50 2.35
C PRO A 105 0.75 -10.26 1.13
N TRP A 106 1.43 -11.33 0.75
CA TRP A 106 1.07 -12.13 -0.42
C TRP A 106 -0.13 -13.03 -0.18
N MET A 107 -0.29 -13.57 1.05
CA MET A 107 -1.49 -14.31 1.43
C MET A 107 -2.73 -13.43 1.25
N LEU A 108 -2.68 -12.18 1.75
CA LEU A 108 -3.80 -11.24 1.61
C LEU A 108 -4.02 -10.83 0.15
N ALA A 109 -2.97 -10.51 -0.59
CA ALA A 109 -3.10 -10.14 -2.00
C ALA A 109 -3.75 -11.26 -2.84
N PHE A 110 -3.37 -12.52 -2.62
CA PHE A 110 -3.96 -13.65 -3.32
C PHE A 110 -5.38 -13.97 -2.86
N ALA A 111 -5.68 -13.82 -1.56
CA ALA A 111 -7.04 -13.98 -1.05
C ALA A 111 -7.99 -12.93 -1.63
N LEU A 112 -7.58 -11.66 -1.69
CA LEU A 112 -8.36 -10.60 -2.32
C LEU A 112 -8.56 -10.86 -3.83
N ARG A 113 -7.53 -11.32 -4.52
CA ARG A 113 -7.65 -11.73 -5.92
C ARG A 113 -8.65 -12.86 -6.10
N ALA A 114 -8.62 -13.87 -5.23
CA ALA A 114 -9.58 -14.97 -5.24
C ALA A 114 -11.01 -14.50 -4.91
N ASP A 115 -11.15 -13.45 -4.09
CA ASP A 115 -12.41 -12.79 -3.75
C ASP A 115 -12.94 -11.84 -4.85
N GLY A 116 -12.27 -11.79 -6.01
CA GLY A 116 -12.74 -11.08 -7.20
C GLY A 116 -12.14 -9.69 -7.41
N TRP A 117 -11.11 -9.29 -6.65
CA TRP A 117 -10.31 -8.13 -6.96
C TRP A 117 -9.33 -8.42 -8.10
N TYR A 118 -9.00 -7.41 -8.91
CA TYR A 118 -7.92 -7.47 -9.87
C TYR A 118 -6.62 -7.03 -9.18
N LEU A 119 -5.71 -7.95 -8.90
CA LEU A 119 -4.37 -7.63 -8.41
C LEU A 119 -3.53 -7.10 -9.57
N ARG A 120 -3.25 -5.78 -9.57
CA ARG A 120 -2.64 -5.08 -10.70
C ARG A 120 -1.14 -4.96 -10.58
N GLN A 121 -0.63 -4.66 -9.38
CA GLN A 121 0.80 -4.44 -9.16
C GLN A 121 1.16 -4.63 -7.68
N ASP A 122 2.36 -5.11 -7.44
CA ASP A 122 3.10 -4.98 -6.21
C ASP A 122 4.10 -3.82 -6.33
N ILE A 123 4.13 -2.99 -5.30
CA ILE A 123 5.06 -1.87 -5.19
C ILE A 123 5.86 -2.09 -3.92
N ILE A 124 7.17 -1.94 -4.02
CA ILE A 124 8.08 -2.04 -2.87
C ILE A 124 8.25 -0.65 -2.26
N TRP A 125 7.79 -0.46 -1.05
CA TRP A 125 8.20 0.68 -0.25
C TRP A 125 9.54 0.39 0.40
N HIS A 126 10.62 0.85 -0.20
CA HIS A 126 11.97 0.80 0.36
C HIS A 126 12.15 1.90 1.42
N LYS A 127 12.55 1.50 2.63
CA LYS A 127 12.82 2.36 3.78
C LYS A 127 14.33 2.57 3.89
N PRO A 128 14.88 3.76 3.57
CA PRO A 128 16.33 3.99 3.69
C PRO A 128 16.79 4.03 5.15
N ASN A 129 15.85 4.20 6.09
CA ASN A 129 16.08 4.23 7.54
C ASN A 129 15.21 3.19 8.26
N PRO A 130 15.36 1.89 7.98
CA PRO A 130 14.59 0.84 8.65
C PRO A 130 14.96 0.76 10.13
N MET A 131 14.05 0.21 10.95
CA MET A 131 14.42 -0.10 12.34
C MET A 131 15.54 -1.14 12.37
N PRO A 132 16.59 -0.93 13.19
CA PRO A 132 17.64 -1.93 13.36
C PRO A 132 17.08 -3.25 13.88
N GLU A 133 17.56 -4.35 13.32
CA GLU A 133 17.23 -5.70 13.77
C GLU A 133 18.49 -6.40 14.30
N SER A 134 18.40 -7.01 15.48
CA SER A 134 19.50 -7.76 16.08
C SER A 134 19.59 -9.20 15.55
N VAL A 135 19.37 -9.40 14.26
CA VAL A 135 19.43 -10.71 13.59
C VAL A 135 20.76 -10.88 12.86
N ARG A 136 21.27 -12.12 12.79
CA ARG A 136 22.56 -12.43 12.15
C ARG A 136 22.47 -13.47 11.04
N ASP A 137 21.30 -14.09 10.87
CA ASP A 137 21.06 -15.18 9.93
C ASP A 137 20.22 -14.76 8.71
N ARG A 138 19.89 -13.49 8.59
CA ARG A 138 19.22 -12.87 7.46
C ARG A 138 19.49 -11.37 7.38
N CYS A 139 19.17 -10.76 6.24
CA CYS A 139 19.25 -9.32 6.08
C CYS A 139 18.22 -8.59 6.96
N THR A 140 18.55 -7.36 7.37
CA THR A 140 17.58 -6.44 7.98
C THR A 140 16.47 -6.14 6.98
N LYS A 141 15.21 -6.27 7.39
CA LYS A 141 14.06 -5.98 6.54
C LYS A 141 13.93 -4.48 6.34
N ALA A 142 14.14 -4.02 5.12
CA ALA A 142 14.14 -2.61 4.75
C ALA A 142 13.00 -2.23 3.81
N HIS A 143 11.93 -3.05 3.71
CA HIS A 143 10.80 -2.76 2.84
C HIS A 143 9.47 -3.28 3.38
N GLU A 144 8.41 -2.70 2.87
CA GLU A 144 7.04 -3.18 2.93
C GLU A 144 6.44 -3.19 1.51
N TYR A 145 5.22 -3.70 1.38
CA TYR A 145 4.51 -3.75 0.11
C TYR A 145 3.41 -2.71 0.07
N VAL A 146 3.17 -2.15 -1.11
CA VAL A 146 1.94 -1.44 -1.47
C VAL A 146 1.34 -2.18 -2.65
N PHE A 147 0.20 -2.84 -2.45
CA PHE A 147 -0.50 -3.51 -3.55
C PHE A 147 -1.50 -2.56 -4.19
N LEU A 148 -1.47 -2.48 -5.51
CA LEU A 148 -2.53 -1.87 -6.31
C LEU A 148 -3.51 -2.95 -6.72
N LEU A 149 -4.75 -2.81 -6.27
CA LEU A 149 -5.87 -3.64 -6.70
C LEU A 149 -6.96 -2.76 -7.31
N SER A 150 -7.76 -3.30 -8.22
CA SER A 150 -8.91 -2.62 -8.79
C SER A 150 -10.18 -3.46 -8.67
N LYS A 151 -11.33 -2.77 -8.63
CA LYS A 151 -12.64 -3.42 -8.57
C LYS A 151 -12.98 -4.10 -9.88
N SER A 152 -12.53 -3.54 -11.01
CA SER A 152 -12.82 -3.98 -12.36
C SER A 152 -11.56 -4.06 -13.22
N GLU A 153 -11.64 -4.74 -14.36
CA GLU A 153 -10.55 -4.81 -15.33
C GLU A 153 -10.16 -3.42 -15.85
N ARG A 154 -11.17 -2.58 -16.11
CA ARG A 154 -10.99 -1.18 -16.49
C ARG A 154 -11.21 -0.31 -15.27
N TYR A 155 -10.21 0.47 -14.91
CA TYR A 155 -10.23 1.32 -13.72
C TYR A 155 -9.62 2.68 -14.03
N PHE A 156 -9.97 3.63 -13.18
CA PHE A 156 -9.39 4.98 -13.27
C PHE A 156 -7.95 4.97 -12.77
N ILE A 157 -7.06 5.52 -13.55
CA ILE A 157 -5.70 5.88 -13.17
C ILE A 157 -5.30 7.14 -13.92
N ASP A 158 -4.81 8.15 -13.18
CA ASP A 158 -4.21 9.33 -13.77
C ASP A 158 -2.73 9.07 -14.05
N PRO A 159 -2.31 9.01 -15.34
CA PRO A 159 -0.92 8.76 -15.67
C PRO A 159 0.03 9.86 -15.17
N GLU A 160 -0.43 11.11 -15.04
CA GLU A 160 0.38 12.22 -14.55
C GLU A 160 0.69 12.07 -13.06
N GLY A 161 -0.28 11.61 -12.26
CA GLY A 161 -0.10 11.29 -10.84
C GLY A 161 0.92 10.18 -10.59
N MET A 162 1.17 9.32 -11.59
CA MET A 162 2.15 8.22 -11.54
C MET A 162 3.48 8.55 -12.20
N GLN A 163 3.78 9.81 -12.43
CA GLN A 163 5.07 10.21 -13.00
C GLN A 163 6.13 10.43 -11.90
N GLU A 164 7.37 10.14 -12.26
CA GLU A 164 8.55 10.53 -11.50
C GLU A 164 9.53 11.29 -12.39
N LYS A 165 10.39 12.11 -11.78
CA LYS A 165 11.45 12.80 -12.52
C LYS A 165 12.36 11.79 -13.21
N ALA A 166 12.60 11.97 -14.48
CA ALA A 166 13.55 11.15 -15.22
C ALA A 166 14.97 11.47 -14.76
N ILE A 167 15.69 10.47 -14.25
CA ILE A 167 17.10 10.60 -13.84
C ILE A 167 17.94 10.01 -14.98
N GLY A 168 18.78 10.84 -15.61
CA GLY A 168 19.77 10.39 -16.59
C GLY A 168 19.15 9.92 -17.90
N GLY A 169 18.71 10.85 -18.71
CA GLY A 169 18.51 10.63 -20.15
C GLY A 169 19.57 11.38 -20.88
N THR A 170 20.58 10.71 -21.43
CA THR A 170 21.26 11.26 -22.60
C THR A 170 20.15 11.51 -23.61
N PRO A 171 20.05 12.70 -24.26
CA PRO A 171 19.10 12.91 -25.33
C PRO A 171 19.20 11.70 -26.26
N GLY A 172 18.08 11.01 -26.46
CA GLY A 172 18.06 9.82 -27.31
C GLY A 172 18.80 10.14 -28.60
N ASN A 173 19.61 9.22 -29.11
CA ASN A 173 20.42 9.42 -30.26
C ASN A 173 19.53 9.85 -31.44
N THR A 174 19.46 11.17 -31.70
CA THR A 174 18.66 11.76 -32.78
C THR A 174 19.24 11.47 -34.18
N LYS A 175 20.31 10.68 -34.26
CA LYS A 175 20.85 10.26 -35.53
C LYS A 175 19.96 9.16 -36.11
N PRO A 176 19.38 9.35 -37.30
CA PRO A 176 18.72 8.25 -38.00
C PRO A 176 19.71 7.12 -38.19
N THR A 177 19.46 5.96 -37.66
CA THR A 177 20.23 4.76 -37.98
C THR A 177 20.05 4.47 -39.49
N LYS A 178 21.05 4.76 -40.29
CA LYS A 178 21.08 4.33 -41.68
C LYS A 178 21.06 2.80 -41.71
N GLY A 179 19.97 2.24 -42.25
CA GLY A 179 19.98 0.92 -42.84
C GLY A 179 19.95 -0.26 -41.86
N GLY A 180 18.77 -0.60 -41.39
CA GLY A 180 18.46 -1.99 -41.11
C GLY A 180 18.45 -2.72 -42.46
N ARG A 181 19.31 -3.77 -42.65
CA ARG A 181 19.22 -4.65 -43.80
C ARG A 181 17.84 -5.27 -43.87
N ALA A 182 17.12 -5.01 -44.94
CA ALA A 182 15.92 -5.75 -45.26
C ALA A 182 16.34 -7.22 -45.48
N TYR A 183 15.85 -8.10 -44.65
CA TYR A 183 15.82 -9.52 -44.94
C TYR A 183 14.65 -9.74 -45.91
N GLU A 184 14.91 -10.02 -47.13
CA GLU A 184 13.96 -10.54 -48.11
C GLU A 184 13.64 -11.99 -47.70
N ASP A 185 12.68 -12.12 -46.78
CA ASP A 185 11.94 -13.36 -46.62
C ASP A 185 10.62 -13.08 -45.93
N GLY A 186 9.53 -13.51 -46.52
CA GLY A 186 8.15 -13.14 -46.28
C GLY A 186 7.56 -13.53 -44.90
N ALA A 187 8.30 -13.32 -43.85
CA ALA A 187 7.88 -13.57 -42.47
C ALA A 187 7.70 -12.24 -41.74
N ARG A 188 6.46 -11.98 -41.35
CA ARG A 188 5.93 -11.05 -40.33
C ARG A 188 6.90 -9.92 -39.94
N GLU A 189 6.51 -8.69 -40.24
CA GLU A 189 7.14 -7.49 -39.67
C GLU A 189 7.25 -7.60 -38.12
N HIS A 190 8.35 -8.12 -37.65
CA HIS A 190 8.80 -7.81 -36.31
C HIS A 190 9.08 -6.32 -36.31
N ARG A 191 8.24 -5.55 -35.61
CA ARG A 191 8.53 -4.17 -35.23
C ARG A 191 9.84 -4.20 -34.45
N THR A 192 10.94 -4.10 -35.17
CA THR A 192 12.29 -4.06 -34.62
C THR A 192 12.42 -2.84 -33.71
N ALA A 193 13.29 -2.94 -32.73
CA ALA A 193 13.62 -1.93 -31.68
C ALA A 193 14.01 -0.53 -32.24
N ALA A 194 13.92 -0.29 -33.53
CA ALA A 194 14.18 1.00 -34.18
C ALA A 194 13.25 2.13 -33.71
N ASN A 195 12.05 1.79 -33.22
CA ASN A 195 11.10 2.80 -32.68
C ASN A 195 11.36 3.22 -31.23
N LEU A 196 12.27 2.54 -30.52
CA LEU A 196 12.65 2.89 -29.14
C LEU A 196 13.68 4.02 -29.07
N HIS A 197 14.35 4.36 -30.19
CA HIS A 197 15.42 5.35 -30.23
C HIS A 197 14.96 6.81 -30.44
N ASN A 198 13.68 7.04 -30.75
CA ASN A 198 13.15 8.38 -30.99
C ASN A 198 12.37 8.99 -29.82
N VAL A 199 12.49 8.43 -28.61
CA VAL A 199 11.93 9.06 -27.44
C VAL A 199 12.94 10.12 -26.98
N GLY A 200 12.68 11.38 -27.34
CA GLY A 200 13.48 12.53 -26.87
C GLY A 200 13.57 12.52 -25.33
N ALA A 201 14.57 13.22 -24.77
CA ALA A 201 14.71 13.37 -23.35
C ALA A 201 13.40 13.86 -22.74
N ARG A 202 12.76 13.04 -21.93
CA ARG A 202 11.55 13.41 -21.19
C ARG A 202 11.97 13.89 -19.81
N GLU A 203 11.34 14.95 -19.32
CA GLU A 203 11.56 15.43 -17.95
C GLU A 203 11.01 14.45 -16.92
N THR A 204 9.97 13.72 -17.30
CA THR A 204 9.27 12.73 -16.47
C THR A 204 9.19 11.37 -17.16
N ARG A 205 8.99 10.35 -16.36
CA ARG A 205 8.74 8.95 -16.79
C ARG A 205 7.73 8.29 -15.87
N ASN A 206 7.15 7.18 -16.28
CA ASN A 206 6.33 6.36 -15.39
C ASN A 206 7.14 5.97 -14.16
N ARG A 207 6.55 6.12 -12.98
CA ARG A 207 7.15 5.75 -11.70
C ARG A 207 7.44 4.26 -11.68
N ARG A 208 8.65 3.92 -11.24
CA ARG A 208 9.06 2.51 -11.08
C ARG A 208 8.42 1.93 -9.84
N SER A 209 8.33 0.59 -9.77
CA SER A 209 7.66 -0.15 -8.67
C SER A 209 8.48 -0.22 -7.37
N VAL A 210 9.64 0.41 -7.27
CA VAL A 210 10.41 0.52 -6.02
C VAL A 210 10.46 1.99 -5.61
N TRP A 211 9.78 2.31 -4.50
CA TRP A 211 9.66 3.67 -3.97
C TRP A 211 10.53 3.83 -2.74
N THR A 212 11.51 4.72 -2.79
CA THR A 212 12.35 5.03 -1.64
C THR A 212 11.75 6.20 -0.87
N VAL A 213 11.13 5.89 0.27
CA VAL A 213 10.49 6.87 1.14
C VAL A 213 10.92 6.63 2.57
N ALA A 214 11.54 7.65 3.20
CA ALA A 214 11.97 7.56 4.59
C ALA A 214 10.78 7.51 5.54
N THR A 215 10.87 6.66 6.57
CA THR A 215 9.92 6.68 7.68
C THR A 215 10.09 7.98 8.47
N ARG A 216 8.97 8.57 8.86
CA ARG A 216 8.97 9.77 9.72
C ARG A 216 8.18 9.48 10.99
N PRO A 217 8.77 9.61 12.19
CA PRO A 217 8.01 9.50 13.42
C PRO A 217 6.99 10.65 13.50
N TYR A 218 5.76 10.31 13.85
CA TYR A 218 4.74 11.30 14.17
C TYR A 218 4.74 11.57 15.68
N LYS A 219 4.98 12.81 16.09
CA LYS A 219 5.18 13.17 17.51
C LYS A 219 3.94 12.95 18.40
N GLY A 220 2.75 12.91 17.82
CA GLY A 220 1.48 12.72 18.55
C GLY A 220 1.00 11.27 18.64
N ALA A 221 1.58 10.34 17.87
CA ALA A 221 1.15 8.95 17.86
C ALA A 221 2.32 8.03 18.23
N HIS A 222 2.13 7.19 19.24
CA HIS A 222 3.09 6.15 19.60
C HIS A 222 3.18 5.01 18.59
N PHE A 223 2.41 5.07 17.49
CA PHE A 223 2.25 4.00 16.52
C PHE A 223 2.79 4.38 15.15
N ALA A 224 3.29 3.39 14.42
CA ALA A 224 3.81 3.59 13.07
C ALA A 224 2.68 3.96 12.11
N THR A 225 2.77 5.14 11.53
CA THR A 225 1.90 5.60 10.44
C THR A 225 2.73 5.64 9.16
N PHE A 226 2.14 5.33 8.02
CA PHE A 226 2.83 5.55 6.76
C PHE A 226 3.06 7.06 6.53
N PRO A 227 4.20 7.46 5.93
CA PRO A 227 4.47 8.86 5.67
C PRO A 227 3.58 9.41 4.55
N PRO A 228 3.17 10.69 4.58
CA PRO A 228 2.39 11.32 3.51
C PRO A 228 2.97 11.10 2.12
N ALA A 229 4.29 11.21 1.96
CA ALA A 229 4.99 11.04 0.68
C ALA A 229 4.86 9.62 0.08
N LEU A 230 4.45 8.62 0.87
CA LEU A 230 4.19 7.27 0.36
C LEU A 230 2.85 7.21 -0.37
N ILE A 231 1.82 7.85 0.19
CA ILE A 231 0.45 7.72 -0.30
C ILE A 231 0.04 8.86 -1.26
N GLU A 232 0.78 9.95 -1.28
CA GLU A 232 0.54 11.07 -2.19
C GLU A 232 0.46 10.64 -3.66
N PRO A 233 1.41 9.87 -4.23
CA PRO A 233 1.30 9.39 -5.60
C PRO A 233 0.11 8.44 -5.80
N CYS A 234 -0.28 7.67 -4.77
CA CYS A 234 -1.46 6.81 -4.85
C CYS A 234 -2.74 7.63 -4.99
N ILE A 235 -2.89 8.69 -4.18
CA ILE A 235 -4.06 9.58 -4.19
C ILE A 235 -4.13 10.36 -5.50
N LEU A 236 -3.01 10.92 -5.96
CA LEU A 236 -2.95 11.66 -7.22
C LEU A 236 -3.32 10.77 -8.41
N ALA A 237 -2.81 9.55 -8.44
CA ALA A 237 -3.08 8.61 -9.52
C ALA A 237 -4.49 8.00 -9.46
N GLY A 238 -5.00 7.70 -8.26
CA GLY A 238 -6.25 6.96 -8.07
C GLY A 238 -7.50 7.81 -7.96
N SER A 239 -7.39 9.15 -7.98
CA SER A 239 -8.55 10.05 -7.80
C SER A 239 -8.38 11.40 -8.52
N ARG A 240 -9.50 12.08 -8.77
CA ARG A 240 -9.55 13.45 -9.28
C ARG A 240 -9.80 14.44 -8.13
N PRO A 241 -9.50 15.74 -8.28
CA PRO A 241 -10.00 16.76 -7.35
C PRO A 241 -11.52 16.65 -7.19
N GLY A 242 -12.00 16.73 -5.94
CA GLY A 242 -13.40 16.54 -5.56
C GLY A 242 -13.82 15.10 -5.28
N ASP A 243 -13.08 14.10 -5.74
CA ASP A 243 -13.36 12.69 -5.44
C ASP A 243 -13.14 12.36 -3.95
N ILE A 244 -13.81 11.30 -3.48
CA ILE A 244 -13.70 10.83 -2.10
C ILE A 244 -12.64 9.73 -2.02
N VAL A 245 -11.69 9.87 -1.10
CA VAL A 245 -10.67 8.90 -0.73
C VAL A 245 -11.08 8.21 0.57
N LEU A 246 -11.10 6.87 0.58
CA LEU A 246 -11.48 6.06 1.74
C LEU A 246 -10.24 5.51 2.46
N ASP A 247 -10.27 5.54 3.79
CA ASP A 247 -9.36 4.78 4.64
C ASP A 247 -10.14 4.06 5.76
N PRO A 248 -10.34 2.73 5.67
CA PRO A 248 -11.05 1.96 6.70
C PRO A 248 -10.26 1.79 8.01
N PHE A 249 -8.98 2.19 8.03
CA PHE A 249 -8.10 2.15 9.19
C PHE A 249 -7.41 3.51 9.37
N MET A 250 -8.21 4.56 9.56
CA MET A 250 -7.80 5.96 9.49
C MET A 250 -6.62 6.32 10.39
N GLY A 251 -6.50 5.68 11.55
CA GLY A 251 -5.45 5.95 12.52
C GLY A 251 -5.35 7.44 12.86
N SER A 252 -4.17 8.01 12.69
CA SER A 252 -3.93 9.44 12.95
C SER A 252 -4.35 10.39 11.83
N GLY A 253 -5.04 9.91 10.77
CA GLY A 253 -5.61 10.77 9.71
C GLY A 253 -4.63 11.19 8.60
N THR A 254 -3.58 10.41 8.32
CA THR A 254 -2.63 10.72 7.24
C THR A 254 -3.32 10.77 5.88
N THR A 255 -4.21 9.81 5.61
CA THR A 255 -4.97 9.74 4.36
C THR A 255 -5.86 10.97 4.18
N ALA A 256 -6.59 11.37 5.23
CA ALA A 256 -7.43 12.57 5.21
C ALA A 256 -6.60 13.83 4.93
N GLN A 257 -5.47 13.97 5.61
CA GLN A 257 -4.55 15.09 5.41
C GLN A 257 -4.14 15.22 3.95
N VAL A 258 -3.62 14.14 3.36
CA VAL A 258 -3.10 14.17 1.97
C VAL A 258 -4.24 14.37 0.97
N ALA A 259 -5.40 13.73 1.17
CA ALA A 259 -6.56 13.94 0.33
C ALA A 259 -6.98 15.42 0.26
N LEU A 260 -7.11 16.07 1.41
CA LEU A 260 -7.48 17.49 1.50
C LEU A 260 -6.43 18.41 0.88
N GLN A 261 -5.13 18.16 1.10
CA GLN A 261 -4.04 18.95 0.50
C GLN A 261 -4.09 18.96 -1.02
N HIS A 262 -4.65 17.93 -1.63
CA HIS A 262 -4.80 17.80 -3.07
C HIS A 262 -6.23 18.06 -3.56
N GLY A 263 -7.09 18.68 -2.76
CA GLY A 263 -8.46 19.04 -3.17
C GLY A 263 -9.41 17.84 -3.29
N ARG A 264 -9.12 16.73 -2.64
CA ARG A 264 -10.00 15.56 -2.52
C ARG A 264 -10.78 15.63 -1.23
N GLN A 265 -11.90 14.93 -1.18
CA GLN A 265 -12.64 14.64 0.06
C GLN A 265 -12.12 13.34 0.67
N TYR A 266 -12.49 13.06 1.91
CA TYR A 266 -12.13 11.80 2.56
C TYR A 266 -13.31 11.20 3.32
N LEU A 267 -13.28 9.89 3.46
CA LEU A 267 -14.06 9.12 4.45
C LEU A 267 -13.12 8.19 5.19
N GLY A 268 -13.39 7.93 6.46
CA GLY A 268 -12.57 7.03 7.24
C GLY A 268 -13.35 6.32 8.34
N CYS A 269 -12.81 5.16 8.74
CA CYS A 269 -13.22 4.47 9.95
C CYS A 269 -12.05 4.41 10.92
N GLU A 270 -12.33 4.55 12.20
CA GLU A 270 -11.39 4.39 13.29
C GLU A 270 -12.10 3.72 14.46
N LEU A 271 -11.46 2.70 15.02
CA LEU A 271 -11.99 1.97 16.16
C LEU A 271 -11.65 2.67 17.49
N ASN A 272 -10.46 3.27 17.54
CA ASN A 272 -9.96 3.93 18.75
C ASN A 272 -10.37 5.40 18.81
N PRO A 273 -11.33 5.79 19.69
CA PRO A 273 -11.77 7.18 19.79
C PRO A 273 -10.67 8.16 20.22
N ASN A 274 -9.60 7.68 20.85
CA ASN A 274 -8.47 8.52 21.24
C ASN A 274 -7.71 9.10 20.04
N TYR A 275 -7.89 8.56 18.84
CA TYR A 275 -7.28 9.10 17.62
C TYR A 275 -8.06 10.26 17.02
N GLU A 276 -9.30 10.53 17.46
CA GLU A 276 -10.12 11.62 16.93
C GLU A 276 -9.45 13.00 17.08
N THR A 277 -8.84 13.25 18.25
CA THR A 277 -8.09 14.50 18.47
C THR A 277 -6.91 14.63 17.53
N LEU A 278 -6.14 13.55 17.34
CA LEU A 278 -4.98 13.53 16.41
C LEU A 278 -5.42 13.75 14.96
N GLN A 279 -6.54 13.16 14.56
CA GLN A 279 -7.14 13.36 13.24
C GLN A 279 -7.53 14.82 13.04
N THR A 280 -8.23 15.40 14.00
CA THR A 280 -8.70 16.79 13.95
C THR A 280 -7.52 17.77 13.82
N GLU A 281 -6.47 17.60 14.62
CA GLU A 281 -5.26 18.45 14.57
C GLU A 281 -4.55 18.32 13.21
N ARG A 282 -4.41 17.10 12.70
CA ARG A 282 -3.74 16.84 11.42
C ARG A 282 -4.53 17.40 10.24
N ILE A 283 -5.84 17.24 10.24
CA ILE A 283 -6.75 17.76 9.21
C ILE A 283 -6.76 19.29 9.23
N ALA A 284 -6.85 19.91 10.40
CA ALA A 284 -6.76 21.37 10.53
C ALA A 284 -5.43 21.93 10.03
N GLY A 285 -4.35 21.17 10.18
CA GLY A 285 -3.03 21.51 9.63
C GLY A 285 -2.94 21.41 8.10
N ALA A 286 -3.78 20.61 7.47
CA ALA A 286 -3.80 20.45 6.00
C ALA A 286 -4.53 21.58 5.26
N LEU A 287 -5.41 22.30 5.97
CA LEU A 287 -6.24 23.39 5.41
C LEU A 287 -5.59 24.78 5.55
N LYS A 288 -4.42 24.86 6.18
CA LYS A 288 -3.61 26.09 6.31
C LYS A 288 -2.58 26.18 5.19
#